data_b33032675a2b447c72d98f3fdc5cf7ac
#
_entry.id   b33032675a2b447c72d98f3fdc5cf7ac
#
_cell.length_a   1.000
_cell.length_b   1.000
_cell.length_c   1.000
_cell.angle_alpha   90.00
_cell.angle_beta   90.00
_cell.angle_gamma   90.00
#
_symmetry.space_group_name_H-M   'P 1'
#
loop_
_entity.id
_entity.type
_entity.pdbx_description
1 polymer ?
#
loop_
_entity_poly.entity_id
_entity_poly.type
_entity_poly.pdbx_seq_one_letter_code
_entity_poly.pdbx_strand_id
1 'polypeptide(L)'
;MIKLKDISFTYENSREGESQLRHVDLRVEKGELVILAGRSGCGKTTLTRVLNGLCPQFYPGKLTGGYLLDGQDALKMPVHQLGTMVGSVFQDPRSQFFTTNTTDEIVLGMENIPLEQSVMQQRVKAVCSQMNIQRLLDRRIFPLSSGEKQLIAIASICAMEPKIIVMDEPSANLDSDAMVRLGVLLYRLKEAGHTILLSEHHFHYVCASFDRLIFMENGEISSIYSRNEALSLTEAQLAAMGLRPFQPSSFQVGGAFLSKPEDIFQVSQISCMLDGRQILEDVTFSAQSGKILSIAGPNGAGKSTLCRAITGLYRSMGTVRIDGEYLKRKQRAKKSFFVQQDADYQLYAPTVVDEFLIGKKESPELRQAALARLCEMGLEPFADRHPASLSGGQKQRLLLALAAESGRNLLVFDEPTSGLDGYNLRLTVKLLRHLASMGKSLLLITHDMDLIAEAADCVLYLEQGKLRYHRNVLRDK
;
A
#
# COMPACT_ATOMS: atom_id res chain seq x y z
N MET A 1 -9.73 8.53 26.78
CA MET A 1 -8.45 7.92 27.19
C MET A 1 -8.51 6.42 27.01
N ILE A 2 -7.52 5.84 26.33
CA ILE A 2 -7.38 4.39 26.15
C ILE A 2 -6.38 3.87 27.16
N LYS A 3 -6.69 2.76 27.84
CA LYS A 3 -5.74 2.07 28.71
C LYS A 3 -5.84 0.57 28.49
N LEU A 4 -4.77 -0.02 27.94
CA LEU A 4 -4.56 -1.46 27.84
C LEU A 4 -3.64 -1.90 28.98
N LYS A 5 -3.94 -3.02 29.61
CA LYS A 5 -3.13 -3.62 30.65
C LYS A 5 -2.95 -5.11 30.38
N ASP A 6 -1.72 -5.51 30.11
CA ASP A 6 -1.33 -6.92 29.91
C ASP A 6 -2.16 -7.62 28.81
N ILE A 7 -2.46 -6.91 27.71
CA ILE A 7 -3.27 -7.45 26.61
C ILE A 7 -2.45 -8.48 25.85
N SER A 8 -2.99 -9.71 25.78
CA SER A 8 -2.45 -10.76 24.92
C SER A 8 -3.58 -11.36 24.09
N PHE A 9 -3.30 -11.64 22.79
CA PHE A 9 -4.30 -12.19 21.87
C PHE A 9 -3.70 -13.24 20.95
N THR A 10 -4.42 -14.36 20.81
CA THR A 10 -4.11 -15.47 19.90
C THR A 10 -5.34 -15.82 19.09
N TYR A 11 -5.24 -15.78 17.74
CA TYR A 11 -6.34 -16.23 16.88
C TYR A 11 -6.58 -17.73 17.03
N GLU A 12 -7.82 -18.18 16.92
CA GLU A 12 -8.21 -19.59 17.06
C GLU A 12 -7.48 -20.51 16.06
N ASN A 13 -7.25 -20.01 14.84
CA ASN A 13 -6.58 -20.76 13.78
C ASN A 13 -5.04 -20.57 13.76
N SER A 14 -4.45 -19.97 14.78
CA SER A 14 -3.00 -19.83 14.91
C SER A 14 -2.38 -21.17 15.30
N ARG A 15 -1.10 -21.39 14.91
CA ARG A 15 -0.34 -22.55 15.41
C ARG A 15 -0.19 -22.44 16.94
N GLU A 16 -0.08 -23.59 17.61
CA GLU A 16 0.17 -23.63 19.05
C GLU A 16 1.40 -22.77 19.41
N GLY A 17 1.22 -21.81 20.34
CA GLY A 17 2.28 -20.89 20.76
C GLY A 17 2.45 -19.60 19.94
N GLU A 18 1.74 -19.40 18.83
CA GLU A 18 1.77 -18.18 18.01
C GLU A 18 0.77 -17.12 18.53
N SER A 19 1.11 -16.43 19.61
CA SER A 19 0.34 -15.26 20.04
C SER A 19 0.66 -14.05 19.16
N GLN A 20 -0.38 -13.36 18.68
CA GLN A 20 -0.24 -12.17 17.84
C GLN A 20 -0.03 -10.88 18.64
N LEU A 21 -0.52 -10.85 19.88
CA LEU A 21 -0.19 -9.83 20.87
C LEU A 21 0.25 -10.50 22.15
N ARG A 22 1.28 -9.92 22.78
CA ARG A 22 1.89 -10.47 24.00
C ARG A 22 2.13 -9.33 24.99
N HIS A 23 1.49 -9.41 26.16
CA HIS A 23 1.74 -8.51 27.28
C HIS A 23 1.76 -7.00 26.89
N VAL A 24 0.79 -6.57 26.05
CA VAL A 24 0.74 -5.18 25.57
C VAL A 24 0.17 -4.27 26.65
N ASP A 25 1.02 -3.36 27.14
CA ASP A 25 0.65 -2.25 28.03
C ASP A 25 0.68 -0.95 27.23
N LEU A 26 -0.47 -0.27 27.13
CA LEU A 26 -0.58 0.97 26.36
C LEU A 26 -1.52 1.96 27.04
N ARG A 27 -1.09 3.22 27.11
CA ARG A 27 -1.92 4.34 27.52
C ARG A 27 -1.89 5.42 26.45
N VAL A 28 -3.07 5.85 25.99
CA VAL A 28 -3.24 6.96 25.05
C VAL A 28 -4.13 8.01 25.68
N GLU A 29 -3.67 9.24 25.69
CA GLU A 29 -4.38 10.37 26.28
C GLU A 29 -5.41 10.95 25.29
N LYS A 30 -6.34 11.77 25.81
CA LYS A 30 -7.30 12.47 24.96
C LYS A 30 -6.61 13.49 24.05
N GLY A 31 -7.01 13.53 22.77
CA GLY A 31 -6.49 14.44 21.78
C GLY A 31 -5.08 14.09 21.29
N GLU A 32 -4.57 12.92 21.67
CA GLU A 32 -3.24 12.47 21.24
C GLU A 32 -3.32 11.78 19.88
N LEU A 33 -2.37 12.08 18.98
CA LEU A 33 -2.15 11.34 17.76
C LEU A 33 -0.92 10.43 17.94
N VAL A 34 -1.18 9.11 17.96
CA VAL A 34 -0.17 8.09 18.19
C VAL A 34 0.03 7.27 16.92
N ILE A 35 1.29 7.08 16.51
CA ILE A 35 1.67 6.20 15.41
C ILE A 35 2.04 4.83 15.98
N LEU A 36 1.43 3.77 15.44
CA LEU A 36 1.84 2.38 15.63
C LEU A 36 2.76 2.00 14.47
N ALA A 37 4.03 1.80 14.74
CA ALA A 37 5.06 1.45 13.77
C ALA A 37 5.65 0.06 14.06
N GLY A 38 6.16 -0.60 13.03
CA GLY A 38 6.79 -1.92 13.15
C GLY A 38 6.70 -2.70 11.85
N ARG A 39 7.41 -3.80 11.78
CA ARG A 39 7.42 -4.67 10.58
C ARG A 39 6.03 -5.25 10.30
N SER A 40 5.78 -5.62 9.05
CA SER A 40 4.56 -6.34 8.68
C SER A 40 4.46 -7.65 9.48
N GLY A 41 3.28 -7.90 10.06
CA GLY A 41 3.05 -9.07 10.92
C GLY A 41 3.44 -8.91 12.39
N CYS A 42 3.94 -7.75 12.84
CA CYS A 42 4.32 -7.55 14.26
C CYS A 42 3.12 -7.32 15.21
N GLY A 43 1.88 -7.35 14.73
CA GLY A 43 0.69 -7.25 15.58
C GLY A 43 -0.08 -5.93 15.49
N LYS A 44 0.32 -4.93 14.69
CA LYS A 44 -0.37 -3.62 14.57
C LYS A 44 -1.86 -3.76 14.24
N THR A 45 -2.20 -4.45 13.15
CA THR A 45 -3.60 -4.71 12.75
C THR A 45 -4.38 -5.50 13.81
N THR A 46 -3.73 -6.41 14.54
CA THR A 46 -4.38 -7.12 15.63
C THR A 46 -4.67 -6.19 16.81
N LEU A 47 -3.75 -5.29 17.12
CA LEU A 47 -3.97 -4.27 18.16
C LEU A 47 -5.11 -3.32 17.78
N THR A 48 -5.16 -2.85 16.52
CA THR A 48 -6.29 -2.02 16.05
C THR A 48 -7.61 -2.76 16.13
N ARG A 49 -7.64 -4.08 15.81
CA ARG A 49 -8.84 -4.94 15.95
C ARG A 49 -9.26 -5.20 17.40
N VAL A 50 -8.35 -5.22 18.34
CA VAL A 50 -8.69 -5.25 19.77
C VAL A 50 -9.32 -3.93 20.20
N LEU A 51 -8.75 -2.80 19.77
CA LEU A 51 -9.23 -1.47 20.14
C LEU A 51 -10.64 -1.16 19.62
N ASN A 52 -11.00 -1.65 18.44
CA ASN A 52 -12.33 -1.46 17.86
C ASN A 52 -13.32 -2.60 18.18
N GLY A 53 -12.90 -3.59 19.00
CA GLY A 53 -13.75 -4.70 19.46
C GLY A 53 -13.97 -5.81 18.43
N LEU A 54 -13.33 -5.78 17.27
CA LEU A 54 -13.43 -6.86 16.28
C LEU A 54 -12.74 -8.15 16.77
N CYS A 55 -11.70 -8.02 17.60
CA CYS A 55 -11.13 -9.14 18.35
C CYS A 55 -11.62 -9.09 19.81
N PRO A 56 -12.16 -10.17 20.34
CA PRO A 56 -12.39 -11.49 19.75
C PRO A 56 -13.77 -11.65 19.10
N GLN A 57 -14.64 -10.63 19.06
CA GLN A 57 -16.07 -10.79 18.75
C GLN A 57 -16.32 -11.17 17.27
N PHE A 58 -15.56 -10.63 16.35
CA PHE A 58 -15.66 -10.93 14.91
C PHE A 58 -14.53 -11.86 14.43
N TYR A 59 -13.33 -11.65 14.93
CA TYR A 59 -12.19 -12.53 14.69
C TYR A 59 -11.97 -13.39 15.93
N PRO A 60 -12.43 -14.67 15.92
CA PRO A 60 -12.39 -15.52 17.12
C PRO A 60 -10.95 -15.79 17.56
N GLY A 61 -10.78 -15.83 18.88
CA GLY A 61 -9.47 -16.05 19.50
C GLY A 61 -9.53 -15.87 21.01
N LYS A 62 -8.41 -16.16 21.67
CA LYS A 62 -8.26 -15.99 23.12
C LYS A 62 -7.64 -14.62 23.41
N LEU A 63 -8.44 -13.73 24.01
CA LEU A 63 -8.03 -12.43 24.52
C LEU A 63 -7.90 -12.47 26.04
N THR A 64 -6.79 -11.98 26.57
CA THR A 64 -6.55 -11.83 28.01
C THR A 64 -6.07 -10.42 28.32
N GLY A 65 -6.11 -10.01 29.60
CA GLY A 65 -5.74 -8.69 30.05
C GLY A 65 -6.96 -7.77 30.25
N GLY A 66 -6.73 -6.47 30.32
CA GLY A 66 -7.76 -5.45 30.58
C GLY A 66 -7.74 -4.32 29.55
N TYR A 67 -8.91 -3.90 29.08
CA TYR A 67 -9.06 -2.74 28.18
C TYR A 67 -10.09 -1.78 28.77
N LEU A 68 -9.62 -0.60 29.18
CA LEU A 68 -10.47 0.49 29.66
C LEU A 68 -10.54 1.61 28.62
N LEU A 69 -11.75 2.04 28.31
CA LEU A 69 -12.08 3.15 27.43
C LEU A 69 -12.87 4.21 28.25
N ASP A 70 -12.28 5.37 28.42
CA ASP A 70 -12.81 6.43 29.32
C ASP A 70 -13.22 5.91 30.72
N GLY A 71 -12.47 4.95 31.26
CA GLY A 71 -12.69 4.32 32.56
C GLY A 71 -13.68 3.17 32.58
N GLN A 72 -14.33 2.86 31.47
CA GLN A 72 -15.27 1.73 31.33
C GLN A 72 -14.56 0.51 30.73
N ASP A 73 -14.95 -0.68 31.15
CA ASP A 73 -14.40 -1.94 30.65
C ASP A 73 -14.90 -2.20 29.21
N ALA A 74 -14.06 -1.89 28.23
CA ALA A 74 -14.39 -2.02 26.81
C ALA A 74 -14.53 -3.48 26.35
N LEU A 75 -13.92 -4.45 27.05
CA LEU A 75 -14.07 -5.88 26.71
C LEU A 75 -15.48 -6.39 26.98
N LYS A 76 -16.24 -5.72 27.82
CA LYS A 76 -17.64 -6.05 28.13
C LYS A 76 -18.64 -5.29 27.26
N MET A 77 -18.17 -4.31 26.45
CA MET A 77 -19.05 -3.54 25.58
C MET A 77 -19.40 -4.36 24.32
N PRO A 78 -20.66 -4.36 23.89
CA PRO A 78 -21.01 -4.90 22.58
C PRO A 78 -20.40 -4.03 21.44
N VAL A 79 -20.07 -4.65 20.29
CA VAL A 79 -19.38 -3.97 19.16
C VAL A 79 -20.12 -2.71 18.72
N HIS A 80 -21.45 -2.72 18.66
CA HIS A 80 -22.23 -1.56 18.24
C HIS A 80 -22.06 -0.35 19.17
N GLN A 81 -21.94 -0.57 20.48
CA GLN A 81 -21.69 0.49 21.45
C GLN A 81 -20.24 0.99 21.32
N LEU A 82 -19.26 0.08 21.18
CA LEU A 82 -17.87 0.45 20.99
C LEU A 82 -17.66 1.21 19.68
N GLY A 83 -18.38 0.81 18.61
CA GLY A 83 -18.32 1.46 17.29
C GLY A 83 -18.82 2.91 17.28
N THR A 84 -19.65 3.35 18.25
CA THR A 84 -20.03 4.77 18.39
C THR A 84 -18.92 5.61 19.06
N MET A 85 -18.04 4.96 19.81
CA MET A 85 -16.93 5.63 20.51
C MET A 85 -15.62 5.59 19.73
N VAL A 86 -15.38 4.49 19.00
CA VAL A 86 -14.16 4.21 18.24
C VAL A 86 -14.51 4.05 16.76
N GLY A 87 -14.26 5.08 15.99
CA GLY A 87 -14.35 5.01 14.53
C GLY A 87 -13.15 4.27 13.94
N SER A 88 -13.40 3.39 12.98
CA SER A 88 -12.35 2.55 12.38
C SER A 88 -12.23 2.74 10.88
N VAL A 89 -11.02 2.97 10.39
CA VAL A 89 -10.69 3.00 8.97
C VAL A 89 -9.79 1.82 8.66
N PHE A 90 -10.23 0.93 7.76
CA PHE A 90 -9.52 -0.28 7.40
C PHE A 90 -8.53 -0.05 6.26
N GLN A 91 -7.53 -0.90 6.16
CA GLN A 91 -6.50 -0.87 5.12
C GLN A 91 -7.10 -0.99 3.71
N ASP A 92 -8.06 -1.92 3.50
CA ASP A 92 -8.81 -2.01 2.24
C ASP A 92 -10.17 -1.34 2.40
N PRO A 93 -10.39 -0.16 1.78
CA PRO A 93 -11.68 0.54 1.87
C PRO A 93 -12.85 -0.26 1.29
N ARG A 94 -12.59 -1.22 0.36
CA ARG A 94 -13.64 -2.06 -0.24
C ARG A 94 -14.31 -2.97 0.80
N SER A 95 -13.57 -3.38 1.83
CA SER A 95 -14.09 -4.20 2.91
C SER A 95 -15.00 -3.44 3.88
N GLN A 96 -15.03 -2.10 3.77
CA GLN A 96 -15.77 -1.20 4.66
C GLN A 96 -17.10 -0.73 4.04
N PHE A 97 -17.24 -0.81 2.70
CA PHE A 97 -18.42 -0.27 2.01
C PHE A 97 -19.62 -1.20 2.06
N PHE A 98 -20.78 -0.64 2.38
CA PHE A 98 -22.08 -1.32 2.41
C PHE A 98 -23.03 -0.81 1.33
N THR A 99 -22.80 0.40 0.80
CA THR A 99 -23.66 1.01 -0.21
C THR A 99 -22.98 1.06 -1.58
N THR A 100 -23.71 1.48 -2.59
CA THR A 100 -23.19 1.69 -3.95
C THR A 100 -22.99 3.15 -4.31
N ASN A 101 -23.46 4.07 -3.46
CA ASN A 101 -23.40 5.51 -3.61
C ASN A 101 -22.55 6.14 -2.51
N THR A 102 -21.77 7.12 -2.85
CA THR A 102 -20.82 7.77 -1.93
C THR A 102 -21.51 8.58 -0.83
N THR A 103 -22.60 9.25 -1.14
CA THR A 103 -23.36 10.05 -0.16
C THR A 103 -24.04 9.13 0.85
N ASP A 104 -24.69 8.05 0.37
CA ASP A 104 -25.33 7.05 1.22
C ASP A 104 -24.30 6.39 2.15
N GLU A 105 -23.08 6.12 1.63
CA GLU A 105 -22.01 5.52 2.44
C GLU A 105 -21.54 6.45 3.57
N ILE A 106 -21.45 7.76 3.31
CA ILE A 106 -21.06 8.74 4.34
C ILE A 106 -22.16 8.87 5.41
N VAL A 107 -23.42 8.73 5.03
CA VAL A 107 -24.58 8.87 5.92
C VAL A 107 -24.84 7.61 6.74
N LEU A 108 -24.58 6.42 6.19
CA LEU A 108 -24.97 5.12 6.73
C LEU A 108 -24.66 4.94 8.22
N GLY A 109 -23.46 5.32 8.66
CA GLY A 109 -23.07 5.20 10.07
C GLY A 109 -23.91 6.08 10.98
N MET A 110 -24.30 7.26 10.51
CA MET A 110 -25.15 8.20 11.26
C MET A 110 -26.60 7.78 11.33
N GLU A 111 -27.12 7.04 10.34
CA GLU A 111 -28.48 6.51 10.34
C GLU A 111 -28.71 5.43 11.43
N ASN A 112 -27.62 4.80 11.89
CA ASN A 112 -27.67 3.81 12.96
C ASN A 112 -27.67 4.41 14.37
N ILE A 113 -27.62 5.73 14.50
CA ILE A 113 -27.66 6.47 15.77
C ILE A 113 -28.81 7.49 15.71
N PRO A 114 -29.42 7.87 16.85
CA PRO A 114 -30.56 8.78 16.87
C PRO A 114 -30.14 10.22 16.56
N LEU A 115 -29.95 10.54 15.27
CA LEU A 115 -29.62 11.87 14.77
C LEU A 115 -30.74 12.40 13.85
N GLU A 116 -31.02 13.69 13.95
CA GLU A 116 -31.94 14.35 13.02
C GLU A 116 -31.30 14.48 11.62
N GLN A 117 -32.14 14.38 10.58
CA GLN A 117 -31.69 14.46 9.20
C GLN A 117 -30.94 15.77 8.88
N SER A 118 -31.37 16.89 9.48
CA SER A 118 -30.70 18.20 9.34
C SER A 118 -29.26 18.17 9.85
N VAL A 119 -29.02 17.51 10.98
CA VAL A 119 -27.69 17.33 11.57
C VAL A 119 -26.80 16.46 10.69
N MET A 120 -27.35 15.33 10.16
CA MET A 120 -26.63 14.45 9.23
C MET A 120 -26.16 15.22 7.99
N GLN A 121 -27.08 16.00 7.37
CA GLN A 121 -26.76 16.82 6.21
C GLN A 121 -25.66 17.86 6.50
N GLN A 122 -25.71 18.49 7.68
CA GLN A 122 -24.70 19.45 8.09
C GLN A 122 -23.34 18.78 8.26
N ARG A 123 -23.26 17.60 8.89
CA ARG A 123 -22.03 16.83 9.09
C ARG A 123 -21.44 16.37 7.77
N VAL A 124 -22.26 15.85 6.82
CA VAL A 124 -21.79 15.47 5.47
C VAL A 124 -21.16 16.67 4.77
N LYS A 125 -21.84 17.83 4.77
CA LYS A 125 -21.30 19.06 4.16
C LYS A 125 -19.98 19.49 4.81
N ALA A 126 -19.90 19.46 6.14
CA ALA A 126 -18.71 19.85 6.88
C ALA A 126 -17.51 18.94 6.56
N VAL A 127 -17.69 17.61 6.65
CA VAL A 127 -16.63 16.62 6.38
C VAL A 127 -16.18 16.72 4.91
N CYS A 128 -17.11 16.76 3.96
CA CYS A 128 -16.77 16.86 2.55
C CYS A 128 -16.01 18.14 2.22
N SER A 129 -16.37 19.26 2.87
CA SER A 129 -15.65 20.52 2.73
C SER A 129 -14.25 20.46 3.32
N GLN A 130 -14.09 19.90 4.54
CA GLN A 130 -12.80 19.74 5.19
C GLN A 130 -11.82 18.89 4.38
N MET A 131 -12.34 17.83 3.74
CA MET A 131 -11.55 16.90 2.93
C MET A 131 -11.42 17.29 1.46
N ASN A 132 -12.12 18.35 1.02
CA ASN A 132 -12.19 18.78 -0.39
C ASN A 132 -12.67 17.67 -1.35
N ILE A 133 -13.74 16.96 -0.95
CA ILE A 133 -14.30 15.82 -1.68
C ILE A 133 -15.73 16.03 -2.15
N GLN A 134 -16.25 17.27 -2.14
CA GLN A 134 -17.65 17.59 -2.57
C GLN A 134 -17.94 17.04 -3.98
N ARG A 135 -16.94 17.02 -4.86
CA ARG A 135 -17.03 16.47 -6.22
C ARG A 135 -17.32 14.96 -6.25
N LEU A 136 -17.12 14.27 -5.17
CA LEU A 136 -17.35 12.83 -5.04
C LEU A 136 -18.75 12.49 -4.53
N LEU A 137 -19.53 13.45 -4.06
CA LEU A 137 -20.91 13.21 -3.65
C LEU A 137 -21.78 12.72 -4.82
N ASP A 138 -22.77 11.91 -4.50
CA ASP A 138 -23.77 11.37 -5.43
C ASP A 138 -23.17 10.55 -6.59
N ARG A 139 -21.99 9.95 -6.37
CA ARG A 139 -21.31 9.08 -7.33
C ARG A 139 -21.43 7.61 -6.94
N ARG A 140 -21.32 6.74 -7.95
CA ARG A 140 -21.15 5.29 -7.72
C ARG A 140 -19.76 5.03 -7.17
N ILE A 141 -19.66 4.18 -6.12
CA ILE A 141 -18.40 3.85 -5.44
C ILE A 141 -17.48 2.99 -6.32
N PHE A 142 -18.05 2.02 -7.07
CA PHE A 142 -17.24 1.06 -7.82
C PHE A 142 -16.28 1.68 -8.85
N PRO A 143 -16.68 2.71 -9.63
CA PRO A 143 -15.78 3.35 -10.61
C PRO A 143 -14.72 4.27 -10.00
N LEU A 144 -14.78 4.57 -8.70
CA LEU A 144 -13.81 5.44 -8.04
C LEU A 144 -12.42 4.81 -8.02
N SER A 145 -11.38 5.65 -8.08
CA SER A 145 -10.00 5.24 -7.83
C SER A 145 -9.82 4.73 -6.39
N SER A 146 -8.77 3.95 -6.14
CA SER A 146 -8.47 3.45 -4.79
C SER A 146 -8.33 4.58 -3.77
N GLY A 147 -7.66 5.69 -4.14
CA GLY A 147 -7.52 6.86 -3.29
C GLY A 147 -8.86 7.57 -3.02
N GLU A 148 -9.74 7.70 -4.03
CA GLU A 148 -11.07 8.29 -3.81
C GLU A 148 -11.92 7.41 -2.89
N LYS A 149 -11.85 6.09 -3.03
CA LYS A 149 -12.50 5.14 -2.11
C LYS A 149 -12.01 5.32 -0.68
N GLN A 150 -10.70 5.44 -0.48
CA GLN A 150 -10.12 5.67 0.84
C GLN A 150 -10.64 6.98 1.47
N LEU A 151 -10.71 8.05 0.69
CA LEU A 151 -11.25 9.33 1.17
C LEU A 151 -12.73 9.23 1.57
N ILE A 152 -13.55 8.45 0.84
CA ILE A 152 -14.95 8.21 1.22
C ILE A 152 -15.04 7.39 2.52
N ALA A 153 -14.22 6.32 2.65
CA ALA A 153 -14.17 5.53 3.88
C ALA A 153 -13.77 6.36 5.11
N ILE A 154 -12.81 7.26 4.96
CA ILE A 154 -12.42 8.19 6.03
C ILE A 154 -13.56 9.19 6.32
N ALA A 155 -14.22 9.72 5.28
CA ALA A 155 -15.33 10.66 5.44
C ALA A 155 -16.51 10.04 6.17
N SER A 156 -16.86 8.78 5.90
CA SER A 156 -17.96 8.08 6.58
C SER A 156 -17.70 7.95 8.08
N ILE A 157 -16.47 7.69 8.48
CA ILE A 157 -16.10 7.61 9.90
C ILE A 157 -16.06 9.01 10.53
N CYS A 158 -15.46 9.99 9.87
CA CYS A 158 -15.38 11.36 10.41
C CYS A 158 -16.77 12.01 10.58
N ALA A 159 -17.75 11.68 9.70
CA ALA A 159 -19.12 12.19 9.80
C ALA A 159 -19.85 11.74 11.09
N MET A 160 -19.45 10.60 11.65
CA MET A 160 -19.98 10.11 12.93
C MET A 160 -19.44 10.89 14.14
N GLU A 161 -18.35 11.66 13.96
CA GLU A 161 -17.66 12.41 15.03
C GLU A 161 -17.25 11.53 16.23
N PRO A 162 -16.60 10.36 16.01
CA PRO A 162 -16.19 9.50 17.11
C PRO A 162 -15.08 10.19 17.93
N LYS A 163 -15.04 9.95 19.25
CA LYS A 163 -14.00 10.52 20.11
C LYS A 163 -12.62 9.96 19.80
N ILE A 164 -12.56 8.71 19.34
CA ILE A 164 -11.35 7.98 19.02
C ILE A 164 -11.44 7.50 17.58
N ILE A 165 -10.36 7.65 16.84
CA ILE A 165 -10.25 7.19 15.46
C ILE A 165 -9.05 6.24 15.39
N VAL A 166 -9.30 5.02 14.95
CA VAL A 166 -8.27 4.00 14.71
C VAL A 166 -8.17 3.78 13.21
N MET A 167 -6.99 4.00 12.65
CA MET A 167 -6.74 3.82 11.22
C MET A 167 -5.64 2.79 10.99
N ASP A 168 -5.91 1.83 10.12
CA ASP A 168 -4.94 0.80 9.74
C ASP A 168 -4.45 1.07 8.31
N GLU A 169 -3.21 1.53 8.16
CA GLU A 169 -2.52 1.87 6.92
C GLU A 169 -3.37 2.70 5.91
N PRO A 170 -3.96 3.84 6.33
CA PRO A 170 -4.87 4.59 5.48
C PRO A 170 -4.19 5.23 4.27
N SER A 171 -2.85 5.32 4.23
CA SER A 171 -2.09 5.88 3.11
C SER A 171 -1.76 4.89 2.01
N ALA A 172 -1.93 3.58 2.20
CA ALA A 172 -1.43 2.51 1.33
C ALA A 172 -1.86 2.63 -0.14
N ASN A 173 -3.02 3.24 -0.43
CA ASN A 173 -3.56 3.39 -1.78
C ASN A 173 -3.63 4.86 -2.26
N LEU A 174 -2.99 5.79 -1.54
CA LEU A 174 -3.03 7.21 -1.83
C LEU A 174 -1.84 7.64 -2.69
N ASP A 175 -2.07 8.55 -3.63
CA ASP A 175 -0.99 9.30 -4.26
C ASP A 175 -0.44 10.40 -3.32
N SER A 176 0.68 11.00 -3.68
CA SER A 176 1.35 12.00 -2.85
C SER A 176 0.44 13.17 -2.45
N ASP A 177 -0.40 13.66 -3.38
CA ASP A 177 -1.32 14.76 -3.11
C ASP A 177 -2.44 14.35 -2.14
N ALA A 178 -2.94 13.13 -2.27
CA ALA A 178 -3.95 12.58 -1.35
C ALA A 178 -3.36 12.33 0.04
N MET A 179 -2.10 11.88 0.14
CA MET A 179 -1.40 11.74 1.42
C MET A 179 -1.23 13.08 2.13
N VAL A 180 -0.84 14.15 1.41
CA VAL A 180 -0.75 15.50 1.99
C VAL A 180 -2.12 15.95 2.52
N ARG A 181 -3.20 15.74 1.76
CA ARG A 181 -4.56 16.07 2.21
C ARG A 181 -4.96 15.26 3.45
N LEU A 182 -4.61 13.99 3.52
CA LEU A 182 -4.83 13.14 4.70
C LEU A 182 -4.09 13.70 5.92
N GLY A 183 -2.82 14.10 5.77
CA GLY A 183 -2.04 14.71 6.84
C GLY A 183 -2.68 15.99 7.41
N VAL A 184 -3.17 16.87 6.52
CA VAL A 184 -3.91 18.08 6.91
C VAL A 184 -5.21 17.73 7.64
N LEU A 185 -5.93 16.69 7.20
CA LEU A 185 -7.14 16.23 7.86
C LEU A 185 -6.84 15.70 9.27
N LEU A 186 -5.83 14.83 9.41
CA LEU A 186 -5.42 14.27 10.71
C LEU A 186 -5.02 15.37 11.69
N TYR A 187 -4.28 16.38 11.23
CA TYR A 187 -3.95 17.54 12.03
C TYR A 187 -5.21 18.26 12.52
N ARG A 188 -6.19 18.53 11.65
CA ARG A 188 -7.45 19.21 12.02
C ARG A 188 -8.29 18.37 12.99
N LEU A 189 -8.37 17.05 12.78
CA LEU A 189 -9.09 16.15 13.69
C LEU A 189 -8.46 16.16 15.09
N LYS A 190 -7.12 16.15 15.17
CA LYS A 190 -6.39 16.28 16.44
C LYS A 190 -6.68 17.61 17.11
N GLU A 191 -6.60 18.73 16.38
CA GLU A 191 -6.92 20.08 16.93
C GLU A 191 -8.39 20.17 17.38
N ALA A 192 -9.30 19.42 16.77
CA ALA A 192 -10.69 19.29 17.21
C ALA A 192 -10.85 18.40 18.48
N GLY A 193 -9.77 17.82 18.98
CA GLY A 193 -9.75 17.03 20.22
C GLY A 193 -10.00 15.54 20.03
N HIS A 194 -10.02 15.03 18.79
CA HIS A 194 -10.09 13.58 18.53
C HIS A 194 -8.77 12.90 18.93
N THR A 195 -8.89 11.73 19.55
CA THR A 195 -7.76 10.84 19.83
C THR A 195 -7.55 9.93 18.64
N ILE A 196 -6.34 9.86 18.08
CA ILE A 196 -6.07 9.13 16.85
C ILE A 196 -4.98 8.09 17.06
N LEU A 197 -5.27 6.83 16.73
CA LEU A 197 -4.26 5.78 16.59
C LEU A 197 -4.11 5.43 15.13
N LEU A 198 -2.89 5.55 14.63
CA LEU A 198 -2.56 5.38 13.23
C LEU A 198 -1.52 4.26 13.10
N SER A 199 -1.92 3.09 12.58
CA SER A 199 -0.97 2.08 12.10
C SER A 199 -0.45 2.54 10.74
N GLU A 200 0.87 2.72 10.58
CA GLU A 200 1.41 3.30 9.36
C GLU A 200 2.84 2.85 9.06
N HIS A 201 3.16 2.88 7.75
CA HIS A 201 4.51 2.69 7.22
C HIS A 201 5.09 3.96 6.61
N HIS A 202 4.25 4.85 6.09
CA HIS A 202 4.65 6.15 5.53
C HIS A 202 4.42 7.27 6.55
N PHE A 203 5.48 7.83 7.09
CA PHE A 203 5.38 8.80 8.19
C PHE A 203 5.37 10.26 7.75
N HIS A 204 5.88 10.58 6.55
CA HIS A 204 6.16 11.94 6.12
C HIS A 204 4.95 12.88 6.20
N TYR A 205 3.74 12.41 5.90
CA TYR A 205 2.54 13.24 5.89
C TYR A 205 1.98 13.55 7.29
N VAL A 206 2.43 12.83 8.33
CA VAL A 206 2.02 13.02 9.73
C VAL A 206 3.13 13.56 10.63
N CYS A 207 4.34 13.80 10.12
CA CYS A 207 5.49 14.28 10.89
C CYS A 207 5.21 15.56 11.67
N ALA A 208 4.33 16.42 11.15
CA ALA A 208 3.97 17.69 11.81
C ALA A 208 2.99 17.51 12.98
N SER A 209 2.24 16.41 13.04
CA SER A 209 1.05 16.30 13.90
C SER A 209 1.08 15.18 14.94
N PHE A 210 1.90 14.13 14.79
CA PHE A 210 1.94 13.07 15.78
C PHE A 210 2.62 13.50 17.09
N ASP A 211 2.25 12.87 18.20
CA ASP A 211 2.80 13.12 19.54
C ASP A 211 3.79 12.03 19.94
N ARG A 212 3.45 10.76 19.67
CA ARG A 212 4.30 9.62 20.02
C ARG A 212 4.29 8.58 18.89
N LEU A 213 5.42 7.89 18.78
CA LEU A 213 5.59 6.71 17.97
C LEU A 213 5.76 5.50 18.90
N ILE A 214 4.92 4.49 18.73
CA ILE A 214 4.98 3.21 19.43
C ILE A 214 5.56 2.19 18.46
N PHE A 215 6.72 1.68 18.79
CA PHE A 215 7.37 0.64 18.01
C PHE A 215 6.98 -0.74 18.53
N MET A 216 6.38 -1.54 17.66
CA MET A 216 5.95 -2.90 17.94
C MET A 216 6.86 -3.93 17.26
N GLU A 217 7.22 -4.96 17.98
CA GLU A 217 7.98 -6.09 17.48
C GLU A 217 7.48 -7.40 18.11
N ASN A 218 7.25 -8.44 17.30
CA ASN A 218 6.85 -9.78 17.76
C ASN A 218 5.62 -9.80 18.69
N GLY A 219 4.66 -8.90 18.48
CA GLY A 219 3.43 -8.82 19.27
C GLY A 219 3.54 -8.00 20.54
N GLU A 220 4.68 -7.38 20.81
CA GLU A 220 4.97 -6.59 22.01
C GLU A 220 5.25 -5.13 21.66
N ILE A 221 5.07 -4.20 22.61
CA ILE A 221 5.58 -2.84 22.51
C ILE A 221 7.04 -2.87 22.95
N SER A 222 7.95 -2.71 21.98
CA SER A 222 9.39 -2.72 22.24
C SER A 222 9.89 -1.37 22.72
N SER A 223 9.36 -0.27 22.18
CA SER A 223 9.79 1.09 22.53
C SER A 223 8.69 2.12 22.27
N ILE A 224 8.71 3.18 23.03
CA ILE A 224 7.83 4.35 22.86
C ILE A 224 8.72 5.58 22.76
N TYR A 225 8.54 6.34 21.69
CA TYR A 225 9.29 7.56 21.41
C TYR A 225 8.35 8.76 21.44
N SER A 226 8.74 9.84 22.08
CA SER A 226 8.14 11.16 21.82
C SER A 226 8.41 11.56 20.37
N ARG A 227 7.67 12.54 19.85
CA ARG A 227 7.89 13.04 18.49
C ARG A 227 9.34 13.48 18.25
N ASN A 228 9.94 14.20 19.17
CA ASN A 228 11.32 14.70 19.01
C ASN A 228 12.34 13.55 18.99
N GLU A 229 12.19 12.55 19.87
CA GLU A 229 13.03 11.35 19.87
C GLU A 229 12.87 10.57 18.57
N ALA A 230 11.63 10.34 18.11
CA ALA A 230 11.36 9.64 16.88
C ALA A 230 12.00 10.33 15.66
N LEU A 231 11.85 11.66 15.54
CA LEU A 231 12.43 12.44 14.45
C LEU A 231 13.97 12.55 14.51
N SER A 232 14.59 12.25 15.67
CA SER A 232 16.04 12.22 15.84
C SER A 232 16.66 10.86 15.50
N LEU A 233 15.85 9.81 15.24
CA LEU A 233 16.34 8.51 14.85
C LEU A 233 17.09 8.59 13.51
N THR A 234 18.29 8.04 13.47
CA THR A 234 19.10 7.98 12.26
C THR A 234 18.52 7.00 11.26
N GLU A 235 18.85 7.13 9.98
CA GLU A 235 18.45 6.17 8.94
C GLU A 235 18.91 4.74 9.27
N ALA A 236 20.10 4.57 9.84
CA ALA A 236 20.61 3.26 10.26
C ALA A 236 19.74 2.64 11.37
N GLN A 237 19.27 3.44 12.34
CA GLN A 237 18.37 2.99 13.41
C GLN A 237 17.00 2.62 12.84
N LEU A 238 16.41 3.48 11.99
CA LEU A 238 15.14 3.18 11.32
C LEU A 238 15.26 1.91 10.46
N ALA A 239 16.38 1.75 9.74
CA ALA A 239 16.63 0.55 8.94
C ALA A 239 16.73 -0.73 9.78
N ALA A 240 17.40 -0.68 10.94
CA ALA A 240 17.49 -1.80 11.88
C ALA A 240 16.10 -2.20 12.43
N MET A 241 15.26 -1.20 12.73
CA MET A 241 13.87 -1.39 13.15
C MET A 241 12.96 -1.89 12.02
N GLY A 242 13.41 -1.85 10.77
CA GLY A 242 12.60 -2.17 9.60
C GLY A 242 11.60 -1.08 9.22
N LEU A 243 11.80 0.14 9.70
CA LEU A 243 10.96 1.30 9.42
C LEU A 243 11.42 2.04 8.15
N ARG A 244 10.51 2.81 7.58
CA ARG A 244 10.80 3.79 6.54
C ARG A 244 11.30 5.10 7.14
N PRO A 245 12.00 5.95 6.37
CA PRO A 245 12.42 7.26 6.83
C PRO A 245 11.21 8.17 7.10
N PHE A 246 11.35 9.10 8.06
CA PHE A 246 10.31 10.11 8.33
C PHE A 246 10.19 11.15 7.23
N GLN A 247 11.27 11.43 6.53
CA GLN A 247 11.27 12.26 5.34
C GLN A 247 11.47 11.37 4.12
N PRO A 248 10.69 11.56 3.04
CA PRO A 248 10.89 10.78 1.83
C PRO A 248 12.30 11.02 1.32
N SER A 249 12.90 9.96 0.81
CA SER A 249 14.22 10.06 0.17
C SER A 249 14.17 11.09 -0.95
N SER A 250 15.06 12.06 -0.92
CA SER A 250 15.17 13.07 -1.96
C SER A 250 15.99 12.50 -3.13
N PHE A 251 15.59 12.82 -4.34
CA PHE A 251 16.40 12.60 -5.52
C PHE A 251 16.28 13.80 -6.45
N GLN A 252 17.36 14.11 -7.15
CA GLN A 252 17.33 15.11 -8.18
C GLN A 252 17.13 14.45 -9.56
N VAL A 253 16.39 15.11 -10.43
CA VAL A 253 16.30 14.69 -11.82
C VAL A 253 17.35 15.44 -12.65
N GLY A 254 18.22 14.70 -13.30
CA GLY A 254 19.26 15.25 -14.16
C GLY A 254 18.76 15.72 -15.52
N GLY A 255 19.70 15.87 -16.44
CA GLY A 255 19.40 16.23 -17.84
C GLY A 255 18.50 15.21 -18.53
N ALA A 256 17.96 15.59 -19.70
CA ALA A 256 17.13 14.70 -20.50
C ALA A 256 17.86 13.39 -20.79
N PHE A 257 17.17 12.29 -20.68
CA PHE A 257 17.69 11.00 -21.12
C PHE A 257 17.77 11.03 -22.66
N LEU A 258 18.98 10.86 -23.18
CA LEU A 258 19.18 10.79 -24.61
C LEU A 258 19.07 9.33 -25.07
N SER A 259 18.07 9.06 -25.88
CA SER A 259 17.90 7.79 -26.56
C SER A 259 19.09 7.53 -27.50
N LYS A 260 19.63 6.33 -27.45
CA LYS A 260 20.69 5.88 -28.35
C LYS A 260 20.18 4.83 -29.32
N PRO A 261 20.71 4.73 -30.53
CA PRO A 261 20.31 3.69 -31.50
C PRO A 261 20.51 2.26 -30.98
N GLU A 262 21.47 2.05 -30.09
CA GLU A 262 21.78 0.78 -29.46
C GLU A 262 20.83 0.42 -28.29
N ASP A 263 19.92 1.31 -27.88
CA ASP A 263 18.97 1.03 -26.81
C ASP A 263 18.12 -0.19 -27.17
N ILE A 264 18.16 -1.21 -26.32
CA ILE A 264 17.53 -2.51 -26.57
C ILE A 264 16.01 -2.46 -26.38
N PHE A 265 15.55 -1.58 -25.50
CA PHE A 265 14.14 -1.34 -25.26
C PHE A 265 13.71 0.01 -25.80
N GLN A 266 12.79 0.03 -26.75
CA GLN A 266 12.26 1.25 -27.35
C GLN A 266 10.75 1.20 -27.48
N VAL A 267 10.12 2.30 -27.18
CA VAL A 267 8.68 2.55 -27.33
C VAL A 267 8.53 3.76 -28.25
N SER A 268 7.82 3.60 -29.36
CA SER A 268 7.67 4.67 -30.36
C SER A 268 6.19 4.87 -30.68
N GLN A 269 5.72 6.10 -30.47
CA GLN A 269 4.40 6.62 -30.84
C GLN A 269 3.24 5.77 -30.31
N ILE A 270 3.36 5.27 -29.06
CA ILE A 270 2.29 4.51 -28.46
C ILE A 270 1.10 5.40 -28.17
N SER A 271 -0.02 5.06 -28.84
CA SER A 271 -1.33 5.65 -28.61
C SER A 271 -2.35 4.55 -28.30
N CYS A 272 -3.24 4.81 -27.34
CA CYS A 272 -4.20 3.82 -26.88
C CYS A 272 -5.57 4.46 -26.62
N MET A 273 -6.62 3.82 -27.13
CA MET A 273 -8.01 4.18 -26.85
C MET A 273 -8.67 3.09 -26.01
N LEU A 274 -9.42 3.48 -24.97
CA LEU A 274 -10.25 2.60 -24.16
C LEU A 274 -11.66 3.20 -24.09
N ASP A 275 -12.67 2.40 -24.34
CA ASP A 275 -14.08 2.79 -24.28
C ASP A 275 -14.38 4.10 -25.06
N GLY A 276 -13.78 4.23 -26.25
CA GLY A 276 -13.93 5.40 -27.10
C GLY A 276 -13.18 6.65 -26.67
N ARG A 277 -12.41 6.60 -25.56
CA ARG A 277 -11.61 7.72 -25.06
C ARG A 277 -10.14 7.49 -25.34
N GLN A 278 -9.43 8.52 -25.77
CA GLN A 278 -7.99 8.49 -25.91
C GLN A 278 -7.34 8.62 -24.54
N ILE A 279 -6.61 7.56 -24.14
CA ILE A 279 -5.93 7.51 -22.85
C ILE A 279 -4.44 7.82 -23.00
N LEU A 280 -3.82 7.43 -24.13
CA LEU A 280 -2.41 7.67 -24.42
C LEU A 280 -2.29 8.30 -25.81
N GLU A 281 -1.42 9.30 -25.94
CA GLU A 281 -1.19 10.04 -27.17
C GLU A 281 0.32 10.16 -27.43
N ASP A 282 0.81 9.51 -28.48
CA ASP A 282 2.17 9.60 -29.04
C ASP A 282 3.31 9.48 -27.98
N VAL A 283 3.22 8.47 -27.12
CA VAL A 283 4.23 8.25 -26.09
C VAL A 283 5.46 7.57 -26.69
N THR A 284 6.61 8.25 -26.63
CA THR A 284 7.89 7.79 -27.18
C THR A 284 9.00 7.90 -26.14
N PHE A 285 9.72 6.80 -25.89
CA PHE A 285 10.90 6.76 -25.02
C PHE A 285 11.74 5.50 -25.29
N SER A 286 12.95 5.46 -24.75
CA SER A 286 13.80 4.27 -24.80
C SER A 286 14.56 4.05 -23.51
N ALA A 287 15.13 2.86 -23.35
CA ALA A 287 15.99 2.51 -22.24
C ALA A 287 17.08 1.53 -22.65
N GLN A 288 18.20 1.63 -21.97
CA GLN A 288 19.27 0.65 -22.06
C GLN A 288 18.87 -0.62 -21.31
N SER A 289 19.44 -1.76 -21.70
CA SER A 289 19.34 -3.01 -20.93
C SER A 289 19.91 -2.81 -19.52
N GLY A 290 19.31 -3.50 -18.56
CA GLY A 290 19.77 -3.43 -17.18
C GLY A 290 19.41 -2.11 -16.47
N LYS A 291 18.47 -1.32 -17.00
CA LYS A 291 17.99 -0.10 -16.39
C LYS A 291 16.61 -0.24 -15.79
N ILE A 292 16.38 0.47 -14.71
CA ILE A 292 15.11 0.56 -13.99
C ILE A 292 14.49 1.92 -14.30
N LEU A 293 13.36 1.91 -15.02
CA LEU A 293 12.61 3.10 -15.36
C LEU A 293 11.38 3.21 -14.46
N SER A 294 11.28 4.27 -13.69
CA SER A 294 10.07 4.61 -12.96
C SER A 294 9.13 5.44 -13.83
N ILE A 295 7.86 5.08 -13.84
CA ILE A 295 6.78 5.84 -14.50
C ILE A 295 5.99 6.54 -13.41
N ALA A 296 6.17 7.85 -13.30
CA ALA A 296 5.51 8.74 -12.37
C ALA A 296 4.42 9.58 -13.06
N GLY A 297 3.54 10.19 -12.28
CA GLY A 297 2.46 11.06 -12.76
C GLY A 297 1.19 10.90 -11.93
N PRO A 298 0.23 11.83 -12.04
CA PRO A 298 -0.99 11.79 -11.24
C PRO A 298 -1.85 10.55 -11.53
N ASN A 299 -2.78 10.25 -10.62
CA ASN A 299 -3.74 9.18 -10.84
C ASN A 299 -4.61 9.50 -12.07
N GLY A 300 -4.87 8.48 -12.90
CA GLY A 300 -5.57 8.67 -14.17
C GLY A 300 -4.71 9.18 -15.33
N ALA A 301 -3.42 9.45 -15.15
CA ALA A 301 -2.52 9.89 -16.23
C ALA A 301 -2.28 8.84 -17.34
N GLY A 302 -2.69 7.58 -17.13
CA GLY A 302 -2.52 6.50 -18.11
C GLY A 302 -1.32 5.59 -17.86
N LYS A 303 -0.67 5.63 -16.68
CA LYS A 303 0.54 4.85 -16.35
C LYS A 303 0.35 3.34 -16.55
N SER A 304 -0.65 2.74 -15.89
CA SER A 304 -0.95 1.30 -16.04
C SER A 304 -1.42 0.96 -17.45
N THR A 305 -2.14 1.88 -18.13
CA THR A 305 -2.53 1.71 -19.54
C THR A 305 -1.31 1.68 -20.45
N LEU A 306 -0.31 2.54 -20.22
CA LEU A 306 0.94 2.54 -20.98
C LEU A 306 1.67 1.20 -20.82
N CYS A 307 1.83 0.71 -19.61
CA CYS A 307 2.49 -0.56 -19.36
C CYS A 307 1.74 -1.75 -19.96
N ARG A 308 0.40 -1.78 -19.87
CA ARG A 308 -0.43 -2.82 -20.51
C ARG A 308 -0.37 -2.73 -22.04
N ALA A 309 -0.26 -1.55 -22.63
CA ALA A 309 -0.06 -1.36 -24.05
C ALA A 309 1.32 -1.87 -24.50
N ILE A 310 2.40 -1.53 -23.76
CA ILE A 310 3.77 -1.97 -24.03
C ILE A 310 3.88 -3.50 -23.94
N THR A 311 3.32 -4.12 -22.92
CA THR A 311 3.33 -5.58 -22.74
C THR A 311 2.39 -6.31 -23.67
N GLY A 312 1.58 -5.61 -24.47
CA GLY A 312 0.64 -6.20 -25.42
C GLY A 312 -0.66 -6.73 -24.81
N LEU A 313 -0.94 -6.42 -23.55
CA LEU A 313 -2.24 -6.74 -22.91
C LEU A 313 -3.36 -5.87 -23.51
N TYR A 314 -3.07 -4.60 -23.80
CA TYR A 314 -4.01 -3.73 -24.52
C TYR A 314 -3.61 -3.55 -26.00
N ARG A 315 -4.61 -3.26 -26.85
CA ARG A 315 -4.37 -2.84 -28.22
C ARG A 315 -3.86 -1.40 -28.24
N SER A 316 -2.82 -1.15 -28.99
CA SER A 316 -2.24 0.20 -29.15
C SER A 316 -1.72 0.38 -30.57
N MET A 317 -1.68 1.61 -31.04
CA MET A 317 -0.88 2.02 -32.20
C MET A 317 0.57 2.22 -31.74
N GLY A 318 1.48 2.37 -32.70
CA GLY A 318 2.91 2.52 -32.45
C GLY A 318 3.66 1.19 -32.38
N THR A 319 4.95 1.28 -32.07
CA THR A 319 5.86 0.12 -32.08
C THR A 319 6.59 -0.03 -30.76
N VAL A 320 6.90 -1.28 -30.41
CA VAL A 320 7.71 -1.63 -29.24
C VAL A 320 8.81 -2.59 -29.68
N ARG A 321 10.05 -2.24 -29.32
CA ARG A 321 11.24 -3.06 -29.52
C ARG A 321 11.73 -3.56 -28.16
N ILE A 322 11.91 -4.87 -28.05
CA ILE A 322 12.45 -5.54 -26.86
C ILE A 322 13.59 -6.43 -27.32
N ASP A 323 14.71 -6.42 -26.65
CA ASP A 323 15.93 -7.16 -27.03
C ASP A 323 16.39 -6.85 -28.47
N GLY A 324 16.21 -5.63 -28.92
CA GLY A 324 16.56 -5.22 -30.25
C GLY A 324 15.59 -5.64 -31.37
N GLU A 325 14.50 -6.33 -31.07
CA GLU A 325 13.49 -6.82 -32.03
C GLU A 325 12.17 -6.05 -31.93
N TYR A 326 11.60 -5.63 -33.07
CA TYR A 326 10.25 -5.10 -33.12
C TYR A 326 9.24 -6.21 -32.97
N LEU A 327 8.41 -6.12 -31.92
CA LEU A 327 7.50 -7.19 -31.54
C LEU A 327 6.04 -6.84 -31.81
N LYS A 328 5.32 -7.78 -32.42
CA LYS A 328 3.86 -7.74 -32.53
C LYS A 328 3.24 -7.95 -31.13
N ARG A 329 1.99 -7.49 -30.96
CA ARG A 329 1.26 -7.54 -29.69
C ARG A 329 1.38 -8.89 -28.95
N LYS A 330 1.08 -10.03 -29.61
CA LYS A 330 1.17 -11.36 -28.98
C LYS A 330 2.60 -11.77 -28.59
N GLN A 331 3.60 -11.30 -29.33
CA GLN A 331 5.02 -11.57 -29.04
C GLN A 331 5.46 -10.75 -27.80
N ARG A 332 5.00 -9.50 -27.69
CA ARG A 332 5.26 -8.65 -26.49
C ARG A 332 4.77 -9.33 -25.22
N ALA A 333 3.52 -9.85 -25.22
CA ALA A 333 2.96 -10.57 -24.08
C ALA A 333 3.76 -11.83 -23.69
N LYS A 334 4.42 -12.48 -24.66
CA LYS A 334 5.28 -13.64 -24.40
C LYS A 334 6.68 -13.25 -23.88
N LYS A 335 7.20 -12.06 -24.21
CA LYS A 335 8.54 -11.58 -23.83
C LYS A 335 8.53 -10.67 -22.58
N SER A 336 7.36 -10.33 -22.05
CA SER A 336 7.21 -9.50 -20.86
C SER A 336 6.50 -10.24 -19.72
N PHE A 337 6.73 -9.79 -18.49
CA PHE A 337 5.98 -10.21 -17.31
C PHE A 337 5.43 -8.94 -16.64
N PHE A 338 4.13 -8.94 -16.35
CA PHE A 338 3.44 -7.80 -15.73
C PHE A 338 2.94 -8.20 -14.35
N VAL A 339 3.48 -7.57 -13.32
CA VAL A 339 3.00 -7.69 -11.94
C VAL A 339 1.98 -6.59 -11.69
N GLN A 340 0.74 -6.98 -11.37
CA GLN A 340 -0.36 -6.07 -11.09
C GLN A 340 -0.30 -5.57 -9.64
N GLN A 341 -0.91 -4.40 -9.41
CA GLN A 341 -1.02 -3.81 -8.07
C GLN A 341 -1.75 -4.74 -7.09
N ASP A 342 -2.86 -5.35 -7.52
CA ASP A 342 -3.62 -6.30 -6.70
C ASP A 342 -3.13 -7.72 -6.99
N ALA A 343 -2.40 -8.29 -6.04
CA ALA A 343 -1.79 -9.61 -6.14
C ALA A 343 -2.81 -10.75 -6.26
N ASP A 344 -4.02 -10.58 -5.71
CA ASP A 344 -5.06 -11.61 -5.71
C ASP A 344 -5.54 -11.97 -7.11
N TYR A 345 -5.38 -11.06 -8.08
CA TYR A 345 -5.72 -11.33 -9.48
C TYR A 345 -4.64 -12.10 -10.25
N GLN A 346 -3.53 -12.49 -9.62
CA GLN A 346 -2.42 -13.16 -10.31
C GLN A 346 -1.97 -14.48 -9.67
N LEU A 347 -2.53 -14.84 -8.52
CA LEU A 347 -2.15 -16.05 -7.78
C LEU A 347 -3.30 -17.06 -7.83
N TYR A 348 -3.05 -18.22 -8.47
CA TYR A 348 -4.09 -19.20 -8.81
C TYR A 348 -3.77 -20.64 -8.38
N ALA A 349 -2.50 -20.95 -8.05
CA ALA A 349 -2.09 -22.29 -7.71
C ALA A 349 -2.60 -22.73 -6.31
N PRO A 350 -2.71 -24.05 -6.07
CA PRO A 350 -3.09 -24.57 -4.76
C PRO A 350 -2.08 -24.25 -3.67
N THR A 351 -0.80 -24.14 -4.02
CA THR A 351 0.27 -23.80 -3.07
C THR A 351 1.19 -22.70 -3.60
N VAL A 352 1.90 -22.03 -2.70
CA VAL A 352 2.86 -20.98 -3.05
C VAL A 352 3.98 -21.49 -3.96
N VAL A 353 4.48 -22.71 -3.72
CA VAL A 353 5.52 -23.29 -4.58
C VAL A 353 4.97 -23.67 -5.96
N ASP A 354 3.72 -24.09 -6.06
CA ASP A 354 3.12 -24.49 -7.33
C ASP A 354 2.88 -23.30 -8.29
N GLU A 355 2.84 -22.06 -7.76
CA GLU A 355 2.80 -20.85 -8.61
C GLU A 355 3.98 -20.77 -9.58
N PHE A 356 5.15 -21.29 -9.20
CA PHE A 356 6.34 -21.33 -10.06
C PHE A 356 6.24 -22.40 -11.16
N LEU A 357 5.35 -23.38 -10.99
CA LEU A 357 5.19 -24.53 -11.87
C LEU A 357 4.12 -24.29 -12.94
N ILE A 358 3.28 -23.27 -12.80
CA ILE A 358 2.19 -22.99 -13.74
C ILE A 358 2.72 -22.89 -15.18
N GLY A 359 2.15 -23.73 -16.07
CA GLY A 359 2.50 -23.76 -17.49
C GLY A 359 3.88 -24.34 -17.81
N LYS A 360 4.56 -24.94 -16.84
CA LYS A 360 5.83 -25.64 -17.03
C LYS A 360 5.66 -27.13 -16.75
N LYS A 361 6.52 -27.97 -17.36
CA LYS A 361 6.59 -29.39 -17.02
C LYS A 361 7.29 -29.50 -15.66
N GLU A 362 6.63 -30.12 -14.71
CA GLU A 362 7.18 -30.31 -13.36
C GLU A 362 8.46 -31.15 -13.42
N SER A 363 9.50 -30.68 -12.71
CA SER A 363 10.73 -31.43 -12.48
C SER A 363 11.26 -31.11 -11.07
N PRO A 364 12.02 -32.06 -10.46
CA PRO A 364 12.64 -31.85 -9.15
C PRO A 364 13.51 -30.58 -9.10
N GLU A 365 14.26 -30.32 -10.17
CA GLU A 365 15.16 -29.16 -10.30
C GLU A 365 14.38 -27.86 -10.28
N LEU A 366 13.24 -27.80 -10.98
CA LEU A 366 12.37 -26.63 -11.03
C LEU A 366 11.74 -26.35 -9.65
N ARG A 367 11.30 -27.41 -8.95
CA ARG A 367 10.77 -27.28 -7.59
C ARG A 367 11.85 -26.82 -6.60
N GLN A 368 13.07 -27.34 -6.71
CA GLN A 368 14.19 -26.92 -5.89
C GLN A 368 14.58 -25.45 -6.15
N ALA A 369 14.61 -25.02 -7.42
CA ALA A 369 14.84 -23.61 -7.78
C ALA A 369 13.74 -22.68 -7.21
N ALA A 370 12.47 -23.10 -7.26
CA ALA A 370 11.35 -22.36 -6.65
C ALA A 370 11.52 -22.22 -5.13
N LEU A 371 11.89 -23.30 -4.42
CA LEU A 371 12.13 -23.25 -2.98
C LEU A 371 13.32 -22.36 -2.62
N ALA A 372 14.42 -22.41 -3.38
CA ALA A 372 15.54 -21.50 -3.19
C ALA A 372 15.13 -20.03 -3.33
N ARG A 373 14.32 -19.72 -4.34
CA ARG A 373 13.81 -18.36 -4.54
C ARG A 373 12.86 -17.93 -3.41
N LEU A 374 12.00 -18.83 -2.93
CA LEU A 374 11.13 -18.56 -1.78
C LEU A 374 11.95 -18.30 -0.51
N CYS A 375 13.05 -19.03 -0.31
CA CYS A 375 13.97 -18.81 0.81
C CYS A 375 14.59 -17.39 0.76
N GLU A 376 15.10 -16.97 -0.40
CA GLU A 376 15.64 -15.61 -0.58
C GLU A 376 14.62 -14.50 -0.27
N MET A 377 13.34 -14.78 -0.50
CA MET A 377 12.24 -13.83 -0.23
C MET A 377 11.63 -13.98 1.17
N GLY A 378 12.17 -14.90 2.01
CA GLY A 378 11.62 -15.19 3.33
C GLY A 378 10.23 -15.79 3.29
N LEU A 379 9.92 -16.57 2.24
CA LEU A 379 8.61 -17.20 2.00
C LEU A 379 8.66 -18.73 2.11
N GLU A 380 9.83 -19.34 2.34
CA GLU A 380 9.99 -20.79 2.46
C GLU A 380 9.01 -21.43 3.49
N PRO A 381 8.77 -20.84 4.69
CA PRO A 381 7.84 -21.41 5.66
C PRO A 381 6.38 -21.48 5.18
N PHE A 382 6.07 -20.80 4.08
CA PHE A 382 4.74 -20.72 3.48
C PHE A 382 4.61 -21.52 2.18
N ALA A 383 5.67 -22.25 1.75
CA ALA A 383 5.76 -22.91 0.45
C ALA A 383 4.55 -23.80 0.13
N ASP A 384 4.07 -24.55 1.10
CA ASP A 384 2.94 -25.48 0.96
C ASP A 384 1.58 -24.86 1.35
N ARG A 385 1.52 -23.56 1.66
CA ARG A 385 0.27 -22.87 1.97
C ARG A 385 -0.41 -22.37 0.70
N HIS A 386 -1.74 -22.23 0.75
CA HIS A 386 -2.49 -21.58 -0.31
C HIS A 386 -2.13 -20.09 -0.39
N PRO A 387 -1.86 -19.51 -1.59
CA PRO A 387 -1.48 -18.11 -1.74
C PRO A 387 -2.44 -17.10 -1.10
N ALA A 388 -3.75 -17.40 -1.10
CA ALA A 388 -4.75 -16.53 -0.47
C ALA A 388 -4.54 -16.36 1.05
N SER A 389 -3.86 -17.31 1.71
CA SER A 389 -3.56 -17.23 3.17
C SER A 389 -2.38 -16.31 3.49
N LEU A 390 -1.66 -15.83 2.49
CA LEU A 390 -0.54 -14.92 2.67
C LEU A 390 -1.03 -13.49 2.98
N SER A 391 -0.24 -12.75 3.76
CA SER A 391 -0.45 -11.30 3.91
C SER A 391 -0.17 -10.56 2.60
N GLY A 392 -0.68 -9.32 2.45
CA GLY A 392 -0.45 -8.51 1.26
C GLY A 392 1.03 -8.38 0.90
N GLY A 393 1.89 -8.08 1.87
CA GLY A 393 3.33 -7.99 1.64
C GLY A 393 3.99 -9.32 1.28
N GLN A 394 3.49 -10.46 1.78
CA GLN A 394 3.95 -11.79 1.38
C GLN A 394 3.54 -12.11 -0.06
N LYS A 395 2.30 -11.81 -0.46
CA LYS A 395 1.81 -11.96 -1.84
C LYS A 395 2.63 -11.12 -2.81
N GLN A 396 2.94 -9.88 -2.44
CA GLN A 396 3.76 -8.98 -3.26
C GLN A 396 5.19 -9.55 -3.46
N ARG A 397 5.82 -10.06 -2.40
CA ARG A 397 7.13 -10.72 -2.51
C ARG A 397 7.08 -11.99 -3.36
N LEU A 398 5.99 -12.76 -3.28
CA LEU A 398 5.77 -13.93 -4.14
C LEU A 398 5.72 -13.53 -5.63
N LEU A 399 4.95 -12.48 -5.98
CA LEU A 399 4.88 -12.00 -7.35
C LEU A 399 6.23 -11.49 -7.87
N LEU A 400 7.02 -10.83 -7.03
CA LEU A 400 8.38 -10.42 -7.37
C LEU A 400 9.28 -11.63 -7.65
N ALA A 401 9.16 -12.69 -6.83
CA ALA A 401 9.89 -13.93 -7.03
C ALA A 401 9.49 -14.63 -8.33
N LEU A 402 8.19 -14.67 -8.64
CA LEU A 402 7.67 -15.21 -9.92
C LEU A 402 8.15 -14.42 -11.13
N ALA A 403 8.20 -13.10 -11.03
CA ALA A 403 8.75 -12.23 -12.08
C ALA A 403 10.24 -12.54 -12.34
N ALA A 404 11.01 -12.75 -11.27
CA ALA A 404 12.43 -13.10 -11.37
C ALA A 404 12.64 -14.43 -12.11
N GLU A 405 11.84 -15.45 -11.81
CA GLU A 405 11.90 -16.80 -12.41
C GLU A 405 11.14 -16.94 -13.72
N SER A 406 10.50 -15.88 -14.22
CA SER A 406 9.70 -15.92 -15.45
C SER A 406 10.51 -16.14 -16.72
N GLY A 407 11.84 -15.94 -16.68
CA GLY A 407 12.71 -15.97 -17.85
C GLY A 407 12.47 -14.82 -18.85
N ARG A 408 11.67 -13.80 -18.48
CA ARG A 408 11.35 -12.65 -19.34
C ARG A 408 12.38 -11.55 -19.18
N ASN A 409 12.60 -10.79 -20.28
CA ASN A 409 13.58 -9.69 -20.28
C ASN A 409 12.95 -8.33 -20.00
N LEU A 410 11.65 -8.16 -20.24
CA LEU A 410 10.90 -6.97 -19.83
C LEU A 410 10.01 -7.32 -18.65
N LEU A 411 10.28 -6.71 -17.50
CA LEU A 411 9.51 -6.87 -16.28
C LEU A 411 8.81 -5.55 -15.94
N VAL A 412 7.52 -5.62 -15.69
CA VAL A 412 6.70 -4.45 -15.36
C VAL A 412 6.07 -4.69 -14.00
N PHE A 413 6.19 -3.71 -13.12
CA PHE A 413 5.67 -3.74 -11.76
C PHE A 413 4.76 -2.54 -11.52
N ASP A 414 3.51 -2.80 -11.18
CA ASP A 414 2.49 -1.78 -10.88
C ASP A 414 2.36 -1.66 -9.35
N GLU A 415 2.89 -0.56 -8.78
CA GLU A 415 2.94 -0.25 -7.34
C GLU A 415 3.55 -1.39 -6.47
N PRO A 416 4.78 -1.84 -6.74
CA PRO A 416 5.35 -3.03 -6.11
C PRO A 416 5.67 -2.87 -4.61
N THR A 417 5.59 -1.67 -4.07
CA THR A 417 5.91 -1.36 -2.66
C THR A 417 4.72 -0.81 -1.87
N SER A 418 3.51 -0.84 -2.45
CA SER A 418 2.29 -0.41 -1.76
C SER A 418 2.09 -1.24 -0.48
N GLY A 419 1.93 -0.59 0.67
CA GLY A 419 1.74 -1.23 1.97
C GLY A 419 2.96 -2.01 2.49
N LEU A 420 4.17 -1.84 1.92
CA LEU A 420 5.37 -2.46 2.44
C LEU A 420 6.05 -1.60 3.51
N ASP A 421 6.49 -2.27 4.59
CA ASP A 421 7.39 -1.67 5.58
C ASP A 421 8.79 -1.41 5.00
N GLY A 422 9.64 -0.72 5.77
CA GLY A 422 10.98 -0.37 5.31
C GLY A 422 11.89 -1.58 5.09
N TYR A 423 11.70 -2.68 5.83
CA TYR A 423 12.46 -3.91 5.62
C TYR A 423 12.12 -4.55 4.25
N ASN A 424 10.82 -4.71 3.97
CA ASN A 424 10.35 -5.30 2.72
C ASN A 424 10.63 -4.39 1.50
N LEU A 425 10.60 -3.06 1.68
CA LEU A 425 11.04 -2.10 0.65
C LEU A 425 12.49 -2.38 0.24
N ARG A 426 13.41 -2.45 1.21
CA ARG A 426 14.84 -2.70 0.94
C ARG A 426 15.07 -4.06 0.28
N LEU A 427 14.34 -5.11 0.67
CA LEU A 427 14.39 -6.41 -0.03
C LEU A 427 13.93 -6.27 -1.49
N THR A 428 12.86 -5.53 -1.73
CA THR A 428 12.33 -5.26 -3.08
C THR A 428 13.37 -4.51 -3.92
N VAL A 429 13.95 -3.44 -3.38
CA VAL A 429 15.03 -2.68 -4.06
C VAL A 429 16.20 -3.58 -4.42
N LYS A 430 16.67 -4.41 -3.47
CA LYS A 430 17.78 -5.35 -3.70
C LYS A 430 17.46 -6.32 -4.85
N LEU A 431 16.25 -6.87 -4.89
CA LEU A 431 15.84 -7.77 -5.97
C LEU A 431 15.74 -7.04 -7.33
N LEU A 432 15.10 -5.88 -7.37
CA LEU A 432 14.98 -5.10 -8.61
C LEU A 432 16.37 -4.74 -9.18
N ARG A 433 17.29 -4.32 -8.30
CA ARG A 433 18.68 -4.04 -8.69
C ARG A 433 19.41 -5.28 -9.19
N HIS A 434 19.21 -6.42 -8.56
CA HIS A 434 19.75 -7.70 -8.99
C HIS A 434 19.23 -8.08 -10.40
N LEU A 435 17.91 -7.97 -10.63
CA LEU A 435 17.31 -8.23 -11.94
C LEU A 435 17.86 -7.29 -13.02
N ALA A 436 18.04 -6.02 -12.70
CA ALA A 436 18.65 -5.06 -13.61
C ALA A 436 20.11 -5.43 -13.94
N SER A 437 20.90 -5.84 -12.93
CA SER A 437 22.29 -6.28 -13.14
C SER A 437 22.41 -7.53 -14.03
N MET A 438 21.36 -8.34 -14.11
CA MET A 438 21.23 -9.48 -15.04
C MET A 438 20.86 -9.03 -16.47
N GLY A 439 20.79 -7.74 -16.75
CA GLY A 439 20.46 -7.19 -18.07
C GLY A 439 18.96 -7.09 -18.36
N LYS A 440 18.07 -7.36 -17.39
CA LYS A 440 16.60 -7.21 -17.57
C LYS A 440 16.22 -5.74 -17.61
N SER A 441 15.26 -5.36 -18.45
CA SER A 441 14.64 -4.04 -18.47
C SER A 441 13.45 -4.00 -17.54
N LEU A 442 13.43 -3.05 -16.59
CA LEU A 442 12.38 -2.95 -15.59
C LEU A 442 11.60 -1.65 -15.75
N LEU A 443 10.27 -1.74 -15.76
CA LEU A 443 9.36 -0.60 -15.69
C LEU A 443 8.64 -0.64 -14.35
N LEU A 444 8.75 0.42 -13.57
CA LEU A 444 8.09 0.56 -12.26
C LEU A 444 7.04 1.66 -12.36
N ILE A 445 5.78 1.33 -12.19
CA ILE A 445 4.76 2.35 -11.92
C ILE A 445 4.77 2.54 -10.40
N THR A 446 5.09 3.74 -9.93
CA THR A 446 5.08 3.99 -8.49
C THR A 446 4.98 5.47 -8.14
N HIS A 447 4.38 5.73 -6.99
CA HIS A 447 4.37 7.00 -6.29
C HIS A 447 5.33 7.01 -5.09
N ASP A 448 5.96 5.87 -4.80
CA ASP A 448 6.87 5.69 -3.68
C ASP A 448 8.22 6.35 -3.96
N MET A 449 8.45 7.51 -3.33
CA MET A 449 9.67 8.30 -3.52
C MET A 449 10.90 7.55 -3.04
N ASP A 450 10.79 6.75 -1.98
CA ASP A 450 11.89 5.93 -1.46
C ASP A 450 12.30 4.87 -2.49
N LEU A 451 11.29 4.20 -3.11
CA LEU A 451 11.58 3.24 -4.18
C LEU A 451 12.25 3.91 -5.38
N ILE A 452 11.77 5.08 -5.80
CA ILE A 452 12.37 5.82 -6.93
C ILE A 452 13.82 6.20 -6.60
N ALA A 453 14.05 6.79 -5.45
CA ALA A 453 15.39 7.23 -5.03
C ALA A 453 16.38 6.05 -4.93
N GLU A 454 15.95 4.94 -4.34
CA GLU A 454 16.82 3.79 -4.11
C GLU A 454 16.96 2.89 -5.34
N ALA A 455 15.89 2.68 -6.13
CA ALA A 455 15.88 1.70 -7.21
C ALA A 455 15.97 2.31 -8.62
N ALA A 456 15.28 3.41 -8.95
CA ALA A 456 15.18 3.88 -10.33
C ALA A 456 16.49 4.48 -10.87
N ASP A 457 16.77 4.23 -12.14
CA ASP A 457 17.84 4.92 -12.89
C ASP A 457 17.30 6.13 -13.65
N CYS A 458 16.03 6.07 -14.09
CA CYS A 458 15.36 7.12 -14.84
C CYS A 458 13.92 7.28 -14.37
N VAL A 459 13.38 8.48 -14.54
CA VAL A 459 11.95 8.78 -14.31
C VAL A 459 11.32 9.25 -15.62
N LEU A 460 10.22 8.59 -15.98
CA LEU A 460 9.29 9.00 -17.02
C LEU A 460 8.10 9.67 -16.34
N TYR A 461 7.83 10.92 -16.64
CA TYR A 461 6.66 11.61 -16.08
C TYR A 461 5.55 11.69 -17.12
N LEU A 462 4.44 11.02 -16.82
CA LEU A 462 3.26 10.94 -17.67
C LEU A 462 2.17 11.86 -17.11
N GLU A 463 1.58 12.69 -17.96
CA GLU A 463 0.48 13.57 -17.62
C GLU A 463 -0.53 13.62 -18.76
N GLN A 464 -1.81 13.40 -18.45
CA GLN A 464 -2.91 13.39 -19.42
C GLN A 464 -2.59 12.55 -20.67
N GLY A 465 -2.04 11.38 -20.50
CA GLY A 465 -1.70 10.45 -21.59
C GLY A 465 -0.47 10.80 -22.42
N LYS A 466 0.27 11.86 -22.07
CA LYS A 466 1.47 12.31 -22.78
C LYS A 466 2.72 12.23 -21.92
N LEU A 467 3.85 11.88 -22.52
CA LEU A 467 5.14 11.94 -21.84
C LEU A 467 5.60 13.40 -21.74
N ARG A 468 5.79 13.91 -20.51
CA ARG A 468 6.26 15.26 -20.25
C ARG A 468 7.79 15.34 -20.24
N TYR A 469 8.42 14.38 -19.56
CA TYR A 469 9.88 14.28 -19.56
C TYR A 469 10.35 12.84 -19.28
N HIS A 470 11.57 12.59 -19.74
CA HIS A 470 12.35 11.41 -19.44
C HIS A 470 13.71 11.88 -18.94
N ARG A 471 14.03 11.66 -17.67
CA ARG A 471 15.23 12.19 -17.01
C ARG A 471 15.93 11.14 -16.17
N ASN A 472 17.25 11.27 -16.04
CA ASN A 472 18.02 10.43 -15.14
C ASN A 472 17.74 10.79 -13.68
N VAL A 473 17.76 9.80 -12.80
CA VAL A 473 17.76 9.98 -11.35
C VAL A 473 19.22 10.22 -10.93
N LEU A 474 19.46 11.38 -10.33
CA LEU A 474 20.74 11.69 -9.69
C LEU A 474 20.61 11.34 -8.21
N ARG A 475 21.51 10.48 -7.73
CA ARG A 475 21.63 10.16 -6.31
C ARG A 475 22.72 10.99 -5.71
N ASP A 476 22.45 11.60 -4.56
CA ASP A 476 23.52 12.15 -3.76
C ASP A 476 24.45 11.00 -3.35
N LYS A 477 25.73 11.13 -3.69
CA LYS A 477 26.76 10.10 -3.45
C LYS A 477 27.13 10.03 -1.98
#